data_4ec26d6327021317826b0a369cf1ac47
#
_entry.id   4ec26d6327021317826b0a369cf1ac47
#
_cell.length_a   1.000
_cell.length_b   1.000
_cell.length_c   1.000
_cell.angle_alpha   90.00
_cell.angle_beta   90.00
_cell.angle_gamma   90.00
#
_symmetry.space_group_name_H-M   'P 1'
#
loop_
_entity.id
_entity.type
_entity.pdbx_description
1 polymer ?
#
loop_
_entity_poly.entity_id
_entity_poly.type
_entity_poly.pdbx_seq_one_letter_code
_entity_poly.pdbx_strand_id
1 'polypeptide(L)'
;DTTAPTVAINDLTTNDTTPELTGTVNDPNAIVVVTIDGNDYTATNNGTWTLADDVVATLAEGSYPTSVSATDAAGNTVTNSGTVVFDTTAPTVAINDLTTNDTTPELTGTVNDPNAVVVVTIDGNDYTATNNGNGTWTLADDVVATLAEGSYPTSVSATDAAGNTVTNSGTVVIDTTAPTVAINDLTTNDTTPELTGTVNDPNAVVVVTIDGNDYTATNNGNGT
;
A
#
# COMPACT_ATOMS: atom_id res chain seq x y z
N ASP A 1 38.00 -39.52 -0.50
CA ASP A 1 36.77 -38.97 0.03
C ASP A 1 35.60 -39.49 -0.78
N THR A 2 34.53 -39.91 -0.10
CA THR A 2 33.29 -40.39 -0.70
C THR A 2 32.08 -39.63 -0.18
N THR A 3 32.32 -38.52 0.52
CA THR A 3 31.27 -37.71 1.16
C THR A 3 31.04 -36.45 0.34
N ALA A 4 29.90 -36.34 -0.31
CA ALA A 4 29.52 -35.11 -1.01
C ALA A 4 29.30 -33.95 -0.03
N PRO A 5 29.56 -32.71 -0.44
CA PRO A 5 29.20 -31.52 0.35
C PRO A 5 27.69 -31.42 0.54
N THR A 6 27.26 -30.47 1.34
CA THR A 6 25.85 -30.05 1.43
C THR A 6 25.71 -28.66 0.81
N VAL A 7 24.62 -28.43 0.07
CA VAL A 7 24.36 -27.14 -0.58
C VAL A 7 22.87 -26.78 -0.42
N ALA A 8 22.58 -25.51 -0.25
CA ALA A 8 21.22 -24.97 -0.25
C ALA A 8 21.17 -23.67 -1.07
N ILE A 9 20.02 -23.38 -1.66
CA ILE A 9 19.69 -22.15 -2.34
C ILE A 9 18.56 -21.44 -1.60
N ASN A 10 18.61 -20.11 -1.52
CA ASN A 10 17.55 -19.29 -1.00
C ASN A 10 16.54 -19.02 -2.11
N ASP A 11 15.23 -19.26 -1.84
CA ASP A 11 14.17 -18.81 -2.73
C ASP A 11 14.17 -17.28 -2.79
N LEU A 12 13.85 -16.72 -3.96
CA LEU A 12 13.85 -15.28 -4.19
C LEU A 12 12.62 -14.88 -4.99
N THR A 13 11.96 -13.78 -4.57
CA THR A 13 10.98 -13.05 -5.35
C THR A 13 11.50 -11.62 -5.53
N THR A 14 11.62 -11.15 -6.77
CA THR A 14 12.28 -9.88 -7.08
C THR A 14 11.74 -9.25 -8.36
N ASN A 15 11.82 -7.94 -8.47
CA ASN A 15 11.62 -7.20 -9.72
C ASN A 15 12.92 -6.96 -10.50
N ASP A 16 14.05 -7.36 -9.95
CA ASP A 16 15.32 -7.39 -10.64
C ASP A 16 15.37 -8.59 -11.58
N THR A 17 15.59 -8.37 -12.87
CA THR A 17 15.61 -9.41 -13.91
C THR A 17 16.98 -10.08 -14.09
N THR A 18 17.99 -9.64 -13.34
CA THR A 18 19.36 -10.16 -13.35
C THR A 18 19.95 -10.30 -11.93
N PRO A 19 19.20 -10.85 -10.93
CA PRO A 19 19.47 -10.68 -9.52
C PRO A 19 20.72 -11.41 -9.04
N GLU A 20 21.25 -10.94 -7.90
CA GLU A 20 22.14 -11.75 -7.08
C GLU A 20 21.42 -12.98 -6.53
N LEU A 21 22.02 -14.17 -6.68
CA LEU A 21 21.52 -15.41 -6.09
C LEU A 21 22.50 -15.90 -5.01
N THR A 22 21.96 -16.36 -3.88
CA THR A 22 22.77 -16.77 -2.72
C THR A 22 22.31 -18.07 -2.11
N GLY A 23 23.20 -18.66 -1.32
CA GLY A 23 22.88 -19.82 -0.52
C GLY A 23 24.07 -20.29 0.34
N THR A 24 23.95 -21.48 0.87
CA THR A 24 24.99 -22.05 1.75
C THR A 24 25.62 -23.29 1.13
N VAL A 25 26.87 -23.53 1.47
CA VAL A 25 27.62 -24.75 1.17
C VAL A 25 28.58 -25.01 2.32
N ASN A 26 28.71 -26.26 2.77
CA ASN A 26 29.54 -26.58 3.91
C ASN A 26 31.05 -26.77 3.56
N ASP A 27 31.40 -26.94 2.27
CA ASP A 27 32.76 -27.02 1.80
C ASP A 27 33.15 -25.70 1.08
N PRO A 28 34.02 -24.86 1.68
CA PRO A 28 34.45 -23.60 1.07
C PRO A 28 35.31 -23.77 -0.21
N ASN A 29 35.78 -24.98 -0.51
CA ASN A 29 36.54 -25.27 -1.71
C ASN A 29 35.73 -25.97 -2.80
N ALA A 30 34.45 -26.32 -2.54
CA ALA A 30 33.61 -26.93 -3.55
C ALA A 30 33.36 -25.97 -4.73
N ILE A 31 33.31 -26.50 -5.94
CA ILE A 31 32.83 -25.77 -7.11
C ILE A 31 31.32 -25.73 -7.05
N VAL A 32 30.77 -24.53 -7.02
CA VAL A 32 29.30 -24.29 -6.98
C VAL A 32 28.82 -23.79 -8.33
N VAL A 33 27.83 -24.49 -8.90
CA VAL A 33 27.17 -24.11 -10.17
C VAL A 33 25.70 -23.95 -9.94
N VAL A 34 25.16 -22.82 -10.38
CA VAL A 34 23.73 -22.50 -10.37
C VAL A 34 23.18 -22.66 -11.77
N THR A 35 22.11 -23.41 -11.93
CA THR A 35 21.42 -23.59 -13.21
C THR A 35 20.04 -22.91 -13.11
N ILE A 36 19.80 -21.93 -13.96
CA ILE A 36 18.50 -21.23 -14.10
C ILE A 36 18.20 -21.05 -15.58
N ASP A 37 16.94 -21.29 -15.98
CA ASP A 37 16.47 -21.24 -17.39
C ASP A 37 17.39 -22.03 -18.35
N GLY A 38 17.92 -23.18 -17.89
CA GLY A 38 18.76 -24.07 -18.66
C GLY A 38 20.22 -23.59 -18.86
N ASN A 39 20.62 -22.49 -18.26
CA ASN A 39 21.99 -21.96 -18.31
C ASN A 39 22.71 -22.17 -16.99
N ASP A 40 23.98 -22.54 -17.10
CA ASP A 40 24.87 -22.81 -15.95
C ASP A 40 25.79 -21.61 -15.67
N TYR A 41 25.83 -21.22 -14.39
CA TYR A 41 26.63 -20.11 -13.89
C TYR A 41 27.50 -20.58 -12.72
N THR A 42 28.81 -20.31 -12.75
CA THR A 42 29.69 -20.63 -11.62
C THR A 42 29.61 -19.51 -10.58
N ALA A 43 29.21 -19.87 -9.36
CA ALA A 43 29.17 -18.97 -8.23
C ALA A 43 30.50 -18.88 -7.47
N THR A 44 30.74 -17.77 -6.78
CA THR A 44 31.83 -17.65 -5.80
C THR A 44 31.44 -18.39 -4.52
N ASN A 45 32.44 -19.01 -3.84
CA ASN A 45 32.19 -19.82 -2.64
C ASN A 45 33.25 -19.56 -1.58
N ASN A 46 32.83 -19.34 -0.35
CA ASN A 46 33.66 -19.20 0.85
C ASN A 46 32.99 -19.80 2.11
N GLY A 47 32.08 -20.78 1.91
CA GLY A 47 31.21 -21.37 2.93
C GLY A 47 29.74 -20.88 2.81
N THR A 48 29.56 -19.71 2.19
CA THR A 48 28.32 -19.29 1.53
C THR A 48 28.65 -19.08 0.06
N TRP A 49 27.74 -19.36 -0.84
CA TRP A 49 27.95 -19.09 -2.25
C TRP A 49 27.13 -17.89 -2.71
N THR A 50 27.68 -17.17 -3.66
CA THR A 50 27.05 -16.01 -4.29
C THR A 50 27.27 -16.04 -5.78
N LEU A 51 26.19 -15.97 -6.55
CA LEU A 51 26.20 -15.59 -7.96
C LEU A 51 25.89 -14.09 -8.00
N ALA A 52 26.87 -13.30 -8.43
CA ALA A 52 26.76 -11.84 -8.34
C ALA A 52 25.62 -11.31 -9.21
N ASP A 53 25.18 -10.13 -8.87
CA ASP A 53 24.24 -9.33 -9.66
C ASP A 53 24.73 -9.14 -11.10
N ASP A 54 23.79 -9.01 -12.06
CA ASP A 54 24.07 -8.85 -13.49
C ASP A 54 24.81 -10.02 -14.19
N VAL A 55 25.00 -11.18 -13.51
CA VAL A 55 25.61 -12.36 -14.12
C VAL A 55 24.58 -13.26 -14.80
N VAL A 56 23.38 -13.39 -14.23
CA VAL A 56 22.29 -14.12 -14.84
C VAL A 56 21.83 -13.38 -16.11
N ALA A 57 21.56 -14.10 -17.20
CA ALA A 57 20.95 -13.48 -18.37
C ALA A 57 19.57 -12.91 -18.01
N THR A 58 19.23 -11.75 -18.57
CA THR A 58 17.91 -11.12 -18.34
C THR A 58 16.77 -12.10 -18.59
N LEU A 59 15.93 -12.32 -17.58
CA LEU A 59 14.78 -13.21 -17.62
C LEU A 59 13.48 -12.39 -17.66
N ALA A 60 12.47 -12.94 -18.32
CA ALA A 60 11.13 -12.34 -18.34
C ALA A 60 10.42 -12.58 -17.00
N GLU A 61 9.34 -11.84 -16.76
CA GLU A 61 8.42 -12.11 -15.66
C GLU A 61 7.96 -13.57 -15.66
N GLY A 62 8.03 -14.23 -14.50
CA GLY A 62 7.68 -15.63 -14.35
C GLY A 62 8.38 -16.33 -13.21
N SER A 63 8.07 -17.61 -13.02
CA SER A 63 8.65 -18.46 -11.99
C SER A 63 9.63 -19.46 -12.63
N TYR A 64 10.86 -19.44 -12.15
CA TYR A 64 11.97 -20.24 -12.68
C TYR A 64 12.45 -21.24 -11.64
N PRO A 65 12.22 -22.57 -11.85
CA PRO A 65 12.90 -23.59 -11.08
C PRO A 65 14.42 -23.44 -11.25
N THR A 66 15.10 -23.31 -10.14
CA THR A 66 16.53 -23.07 -10.09
C THR A 66 17.20 -24.20 -9.33
N SER A 67 18.31 -24.70 -9.81
CA SER A 67 19.10 -25.71 -9.10
C SER A 67 20.52 -25.20 -8.80
N VAL A 68 21.07 -25.69 -7.70
CA VAL A 68 22.46 -25.45 -7.33
C VAL A 68 23.15 -26.78 -7.13
N SER A 69 24.29 -26.96 -7.72
CA SER A 69 25.18 -28.12 -7.47
C SER A 69 26.47 -27.70 -6.83
N ALA A 70 26.99 -28.54 -5.91
CA ALA A 70 28.30 -28.36 -5.31
C ALA A 70 29.10 -29.64 -5.51
N THR A 71 30.33 -29.48 -6.00
CA THR A 71 31.25 -30.59 -6.28
C THR A 71 32.56 -30.38 -5.52
N ASP A 72 32.95 -31.35 -4.69
CA ASP A 72 34.21 -31.33 -3.93
C ASP A 72 35.45 -31.67 -4.82
N ALA A 73 36.62 -31.58 -4.22
CA ALA A 73 37.88 -31.89 -4.90
C ALA A 73 38.04 -33.38 -5.29
N ALA A 74 37.27 -34.29 -4.68
CA ALA A 74 37.24 -35.72 -5.00
C ALA A 74 36.23 -36.06 -6.11
N GLY A 75 35.42 -35.10 -6.55
CA GLY A 75 34.39 -35.28 -7.58
C GLY A 75 33.01 -35.71 -7.03
N ASN A 76 32.80 -35.70 -5.70
CA ASN A 76 31.49 -36.00 -5.15
C ASN A 76 30.58 -34.77 -5.32
N THR A 77 29.42 -34.96 -5.93
CA THR A 77 28.47 -33.89 -6.26
C THR A 77 27.18 -34.08 -5.54
N VAL A 78 26.58 -32.98 -5.07
CA VAL A 78 25.22 -32.88 -4.56
C VAL A 78 24.49 -31.78 -5.31
N THR A 79 23.17 -31.91 -5.44
CA THR A 79 22.30 -30.89 -6.05
C THR A 79 21.13 -30.59 -5.12
N ASN A 80 20.76 -29.31 -5.04
CA ASN A 80 19.56 -28.84 -4.36
C ASN A 80 18.78 -27.93 -5.31
N SER A 81 17.50 -27.67 -5.03
CA SER A 81 16.63 -26.85 -5.87
C SER A 81 15.90 -25.82 -5.05
N GLY A 82 15.60 -24.70 -5.67
CA GLY A 82 14.79 -23.61 -5.18
C GLY A 82 14.01 -22.98 -6.33
N THR A 83 13.39 -21.85 -6.06
CA THR A 83 12.59 -21.10 -7.04
C THR A 83 13.00 -19.63 -7.00
N VAL A 84 13.21 -19.06 -8.18
CA VAL A 84 13.33 -17.62 -8.36
C VAL A 84 12.08 -17.12 -9.10
N VAL A 85 11.40 -16.15 -8.54
CA VAL A 85 10.22 -15.52 -9.13
C VAL A 85 10.57 -14.10 -9.55
N PHE A 86 10.48 -13.82 -10.84
CA PHE A 86 10.60 -12.47 -11.39
C PHE A 86 9.21 -11.89 -11.55
N ASP A 87 8.93 -10.82 -10.85
CA ASP A 87 7.67 -10.07 -10.91
C ASP A 87 8.00 -8.60 -11.08
N THR A 88 7.71 -8.06 -12.25
CA THR A 88 7.94 -6.65 -12.61
C THR A 88 6.64 -5.84 -12.67
N THR A 89 5.52 -6.46 -12.27
CA THR A 89 4.19 -5.87 -12.32
C THR A 89 3.82 -5.22 -10.98
N ALA A 90 3.85 -3.89 -10.93
CA ALA A 90 3.43 -3.18 -9.73
C ALA A 90 1.93 -3.40 -9.41
N PRO A 91 1.54 -3.42 -8.13
CA PRO A 91 0.14 -3.44 -7.73
C PRO A 91 -0.59 -2.16 -8.19
N THR A 92 -1.90 -2.12 -8.01
CA THR A 92 -2.70 -0.89 -8.14
C THR A 92 -3.20 -0.46 -6.78
N VAL A 93 -3.20 0.85 -6.52
CA VAL A 93 -3.66 1.44 -5.26
C VAL A 93 -4.46 2.72 -5.54
N ALA A 94 -5.48 2.97 -4.72
CA ALA A 94 -6.22 4.23 -4.72
C ALA A 94 -6.55 4.66 -3.29
N ILE A 95 -6.69 5.96 -3.07
CA ILE A 95 -7.17 6.57 -1.83
C ILE A 95 -8.51 7.26 -2.10
N ASN A 96 -9.43 7.18 -1.15
CA ASN A 96 -10.69 7.91 -1.19
C ASN A 96 -10.48 9.35 -0.70
N ASP A 97 -10.96 10.34 -1.46
CA ASP A 97 -11.04 11.71 -0.97
C ASP A 97 -11.97 11.77 0.25
N LEU A 98 -11.62 12.61 1.21
CA LEU A 98 -12.38 12.75 2.45
C LEU A 98 -12.56 14.23 2.81
N THR A 99 -13.77 14.61 3.21
CA THR A 99 -14.06 15.86 3.91
C THR A 99 -14.70 15.52 5.25
N THR A 100 -14.14 16.00 6.34
CA THR A 100 -14.56 15.65 7.70
C THR A 100 -14.26 16.75 8.69
N ASN A 101 -14.98 16.78 9.82
CA ASN A 101 -14.65 17.60 10.99
C ASN A 101 -13.75 16.85 12.01
N ASP A 102 -13.44 15.60 11.74
CA ASP A 102 -12.51 14.83 12.53
C ASP A 102 -11.07 15.24 12.17
N THR A 103 -10.28 15.60 13.18
CA THR A 103 -8.90 16.07 13.02
C THR A 103 -7.86 14.95 13.01
N THR A 104 -8.27 13.70 13.25
CA THR A 104 -7.44 12.49 13.25
C THR A 104 -8.10 11.34 12.47
N PRO A 105 -8.60 11.59 11.24
CA PRO A 105 -9.58 10.74 10.57
C PRO A 105 -9.07 9.37 10.17
N GLU A 106 -9.99 8.39 10.11
CA GLU A 106 -9.78 7.16 9.37
C GLU A 106 -9.62 7.47 7.86
N LEU A 107 -8.60 6.89 7.23
CA LEU A 107 -8.40 6.97 5.78
C LEU A 107 -8.54 5.58 5.15
N THR A 108 -9.18 5.52 3.99
CA THR A 108 -9.48 4.26 3.31
C THR A 108 -9.21 4.34 1.82
N GLY A 109 -9.10 3.15 1.21
CA GLY A 109 -8.97 3.05 -0.23
C GLY A 109 -8.93 1.61 -0.72
N THR A 110 -8.44 1.43 -1.93
CA THR A 110 -8.34 0.11 -2.57
C THR A 110 -6.90 -0.28 -2.90
N VAL A 111 -6.62 -1.58 -2.87
CA VAL A 111 -5.35 -2.18 -3.31
C VAL A 111 -5.67 -3.57 -3.87
N ASN A 112 -5.14 -3.91 -5.05
CA ASN A 112 -5.47 -5.19 -5.71
C ASN A 112 -4.63 -6.37 -5.20
N ASP A 113 -3.43 -6.11 -4.63
CA ASP A 113 -2.57 -7.15 -4.05
C ASP A 113 -2.85 -7.32 -2.56
N PRO A 114 -3.34 -8.49 -2.10
CA PRO A 114 -3.67 -8.73 -0.69
C PRO A 114 -2.44 -8.75 0.24
N ASN A 115 -1.23 -8.84 -0.31
CA ASN A 115 0.01 -8.91 0.45
C ASN A 115 0.85 -7.63 0.36
N ALA A 116 0.45 -6.65 -0.48
CA ALA A 116 1.20 -5.42 -0.62
C ALA A 116 1.26 -4.63 0.70
N VAL A 117 2.42 -4.04 0.95
CA VAL A 117 2.59 -3.06 2.03
C VAL A 117 2.03 -1.72 1.56
N VAL A 118 1.08 -1.16 2.31
CA VAL A 118 0.42 0.11 1.99
C VAL A 118 0.90 1.19 2.96
N VAL A 119 1.37 2.32 2.42
CA VAL A 119 1.82 3.49 3.20
C VAL A 119 1.07 4.72 2.71
N VAL A 120 0.50 5.47 3.65
CA VAL A 120 -0.17 6.75 3.42
C VAL A 120 0.74 7.88 3.90
N THR A 121 0.94 8.88 3.04
CA THR A 121 1.67 10.10 3.40
C THR A 121 0.69 11.26 3.45
N ILE A 122 0.56 11.91 4.61
CA ILE A 122 -0.27 13.10 4.83
C ILE A 122 0.48 14.07 5.73
N ASP A 123 0.42 15.36 5.41
CA ASP A 123 1.13 16.44 6.14
C ASP A 123 2.63 16.13 6.35
N GLY A 124 3.26 15.49 5.35
CA GLY A 124 4.69 15.14 5.36
C GLY A 124 5.07 13.95 6.26
N ASN A 125 4.10 13.25 6.84
CA ASN A 125 4.32 12.07 7.68
C ASN A 125 3.81 10.80 7.00
N ASP A 126 4.56 9.70 7.15
CA ASP A 126 4.25 8.40 6.61
C ASP A 126 3.59 7.50 7.67
N TYR A 127 2.51 6.85 7.28
CA TYR A 127 1.74 5.94 8.13
C TYR A 127 1.51 4.62 7.40
N THR A 128 1.88 3.50 8.03
CA THR A 128 1.58 2.17 7.48
C THR A 128 0.11 1.85 7.71
N ALA A 129 -0.62 1.63 6.62
CA ALA A 129 -2.02 1.24 6.65
C ALA A 129 -2.18 -0.29 6.72
N THR A 130 -3.31 -0.75 7.21
CA THR A 130 -3.69 -2.15 7.18
C THR A 130 -4.23 -2.51 5.80
N ASN A 131 -3.57 -3.43 5.11
CA ASN A 131 -4.14 -4.10 3.94
C ASN A 131 -5.11 -5.18 4.42
N ASN A 132 -6.39 -5.05 4.09
CA ASN A 132 -7.45 -5.93 4.60
C ASN A 132 -7.51 -7.29 3.87
N GLY A 133 -6.72 -7.47 2.81
CA GLY A 133 -6.67 -8.70 2.02
C GLY A 133 -7.90 -8.97 1.15
N ASN A 134 -8.85 -8.04 1.10
CA ASN A 134 -10.12 -8.14 0.37
C ASN A 134 -10.25 -7.11 -0.77
N GLY A 135 -9.14 -6.49 -1.16
CA GLY A 135 -9.11 -5.43 -2.18
C GLY A 135 -9.20 -4.01 -1.60
N THR A 136 -9.20 -3.87 -0.27
CA THR A 136 -9.24 -2.58 0.42
C THR A 136 -8.10 -2.45 1.42
N TRP A 137 -7.79 -1.21 1.79
CA TRP A 137 -6.90 -0.88 2.89
C TRP A 137 -7.53 0.16 3.81
N THR A 138 -7.08 0.21 5.07
CA THR A 138 -7.56 1.15 6.11
C THR A 138 -6.37 1.64 6.92
N LEU A 139 -6.25 2.96 7.07
CA LEU A 139 -5.49 3.60 8.13
C LEU A 139 -6.49 3.98 9.21
N ALA A 140 -6.37 3.35 10.38
CA ALA A 140 -7.37 3.47 11.44
C ALA A 140 -7.48 4.90 11.97
N ASP A 141 -8.65 5.19 12.53
CA ASP A 141 -8.93 6.41 13.27
C ASP A 141 -7.91 6.65 14.38
N ASP A 142 -7.63 7.92 14.69
CA ASP A 142 -6.67 8.35 15.71
C ASP A 142 -5.19 7.96 15.45
N VAL A 143 -4.84 7.44 14.28
CA VAL A 143 -3.45 7.12 13.90
C VAL A 143 -2.73 8.32 13.28
N VAL A 144 -3.45 9.11 12.48
CA VAL A 144 -2.91 10.35 11.88
C VAL A 144 -2.68 11.38 13.00
N ALA A 145 -1.55 12.09 12.95
CA ALA A 145 -1.33 13.23 13.85
C ALA A 145 -2.45 14.28 13.65
N THR A 146 -2.83 14.95 14.75
CA THR A 146 -3.91 15.96 14.71
C THR A 146 -3.66 17.01 13.63
N LEU A 147 -4.58 17.11 12.68
CA LEU A 147 -4.57 18.05 11.58
C LEU A 147 -5.37 19.32 11.94
N ALA A 148 -4.89 20.48 11.55
CA ALA A 148 -5.64 21.71 11.64
C ALA A 148 -6.72 21.78 10.54
N GLU A 149 -7.66 22.72 10.66
CA GLU A 149 -8.58 23.05 9.56
C GLU A 149 -7.79 23.40 8.29
N GLY A 150 -8.13 22.77 7.15
CA GLY A 150 -7.45 22.96 5.90
C GLY A 150 -7.57 21.79 4.93
N SER A 151 -6.91 21.92 3.78
CA SER A 151 -6.86 20.90 2.73
C SER A 151 -5.46 20.29 2.66
N TYR A 152 -5.39 18.98 2.75
CA TYR A 152 -4.16 18.19 2.77
C TYR A 152 -4.06 17.30 1.53
N PRO A 153 -3.15 17.62 0.59
CA PRO A 153 -2.77 16.67 -0.44
C PRO A 153 -2.21 15.41 0.23
N THR A 154 -2.79 14.28 -0.10
CA THR A 154 -2.47 12.98 0.52
C THR A 154 -2.03 12.02 -0.58
N SER A 155 -1.01 11.22 -0.32
CA SER A 155 -0.61 10.15 -1.23
C SER A 155 -0.66 8.79 -0.54
N VAL A 156 -0.89 7.75 -1.33
CA VAL A 156 -0.81 6.36 -0.91
C VAL A 156 0.13 5.61 -1.83
N SER A 157 1.02 4.82 -1.27
CA SER A 157 1.87 3.89 -2.01
C SER A 157 1.56 2.45 -1.63
N ALA A 158 1.68 1.55 -2.60
CA ALA A 158 1.62 0.10 -2.38
C ALA A 158 2.86 -0.56 -2.97
N THR A 159 3.50 -1.43 -2.19
CA THR A 159 4.70 -2.18 -2.59
C THR A 159 4.42 -3.68 -2.43
N ASP A 160 4.63 -4.45 -3.48
CA ASP A 160 4.48 -5.90 -3.48
C ASP A 160 5.71 -6.64 -2.90
N ALA A 161 5.64 -7.98 -2.88
CA ALA A 161 6.72 -8.83 -2.37
C ALA A 161 7.99 -8.81 -3.23
N ALA A 162 7.89 -8.43 -4.51
CA ALA A 162 9.02 -8.30 -5.43
C ALA A 162 9.71 -6.94 -5.33
N GLY A 163 9.09 -5.96 -4.66
CA GLY A 163 9.59 -4.60 -4.51
C GLY A 163 9.03 -3.62 -5.55
N ASN A 164 8.06 -4.01 -6.38
CA ASN A 164 7.41 -3.07 -7.27
C ASN A 164 6.50 -2.12 -6.48
N THR A 165 6.66 -0.83 -6.71
CA THR A 165 5.94 0.21 -5.99
C THR A 165 5.14 1.08 -6.95
N VAL A 166 3.91 1.40 -6.55
CA VAL A 166 3.04 2.37 -7.22
C VAL A 166 2.57 3.41 -6.21
N THR A 167 2.30 4.63 -6.66
CA THR A 167 1.77 5.71 -5.84
C THR A 167 0.54 6.33 -6.49
N ASN A 168 -0.47 6.67 -5.68
CA ASN A 168 -1.65 7.41 -6.08
C ASN A 168 -1.88 8.58 -5.11
N SER A 169 -2.71 9.56 -5.50
CA SER A 169 -2.95 10.78 -4.73
C SER A 169 -4.44 11.04 -4.55
N GLY A 170 -4.79 11.64 -3.43
CA GLY A 170 -6.11 12.13 -3.09
C GLY A 170 -6.02 13.38 -2.23
N THR A 171 -7.14 13.81 -1.68
CA THR A 171 -7.24 14.99 -0.83
C THR A 171 -8.05 14.69 0.41
N VAL A 172 -7.54 15.10 1.58
CA VAL A 172 -8.27 15.13 2.85
C VAL A 172 -8.52 16.59 3.20
N VAL A 173 -9.79 16.94 3.45
CA VAL A 173 -10.21 18.27 3.89
C VAL A 173 -10.71 18.16 5.33
N ILE A 174 -10.06 18.89 6.23
CA ILE A 174 -10.50 19.06 7.61
C ILE A 174 -11.27 20.37 7.69
N ASP A 175 -12.56 20.28 8.00
CA ASP A 175 -13.45 21.43 8.19
C ASP A 175 -14.16 21.32 9.54
N THR A 176 -13.64 22.07 10.51
CA THR A 176 -14.18 22.13 11.88
C THR A 176 -15.10 23.32 12.10
N THR A 177 -15.34 24.13 11.05
CA THR A 177 -16.14 25.34 11.12
C THR A 177 -17.62 25.01 10.95
N ALA A 178 -18.40 25.13 12.02
CA ALA A 178 -19.84 24.94 11.94
C ALA A 178 -20.50 26.05 11.10
N PRO A 179 -21.54 25.72 10.31
CA PRO A 179 -22.31 26.74 9.60
C PRO A 179 -23.03 27.69 10.57
N THR A 180 -23.28 28.90 10.13
CA THR A 180 -24.13 29.88 10.86
C THR A 180 -25.52 29.87 10.28
N VAL A 181 -26.51 29.87 11.16
CA VAL A 181 -27.94 29.89 10.77
C VAL A 181 -28.71 30.93 11.59
N ALA A 182 -29.67 31.60 10.97
CA ALA A 182 -30.60 32.49 11.66
C ALA A 182 -31.98 32.31 11.08
N ILE A 183 -32.99 32.48 11.94
CA ILE A 183 -34.40 32.53 11.57
C ILE A 183 -34.91 33.97 11.63
N ASN A 184 -35.75 34.38 10.69
CA ASN A 184 -36.37 35.69 10.67
C ASN A 184 -37.58 35.72 11.62
N ASP A 185 -37.68 36.77 12.45
CA ASP A 185 -38.84 36.98 13.27
C ASP A 185 -40.07 37.18 12.39
N LEU A 186 -41.17 36.54 12.76
CA LEU A 186 -42.43 36.64 12.04
C LEU A 186 -43.60 36.93 13.00
N THR A 187 -44.41 37.93 12.66
CA THR A 187 -45.71 38.17 13.30
C THR A 187 -46.79 38.02 12.25
N THR A 188 -47.71 37.09 12.45
CA THR A 188 -48.72 36.76 11.43
C THR A 188 -50.00 36.25 12.08
N ASN A 189 -51.12 36.37 11.36
CA ASN A 189 -52.40 35.73 11.69
C ASN A 189 -52.62 34.43 10.90
N ASP A 190 -51.64 34.04 10.07
CA ASP A 190 -51.61 32.74 9.37
C ASP A 190 -51.24 31.64 10.38
N THR A 191 -52.04 30.58 10.44
CA THR A 191 -51.79 29.43 11.32
C THR A 191 -50.85 28.40 10.74
N THR A 192 -50.45 28.56 9.47
CA THR A 192 -49.50 27.70 8.74
C THR A 192 -48.46 28.54 7.95
N PRO A 193 -47.75 29.46 8.62
CA PRO A 193 -46.96 30.47 7.94
C PRO A 193 -45.71 29.87 7.27
N GLU A 194 -45.29 30.51 6.18
CA GLU A 194 -43.94 30.31 5.64
C GLU A 194 -42.92 30.95 6.60
N LEU A 195 -41.89 30.17 6.97
CA LEU A 195 -40.75 30.65 7.75
C LEU A 195 -39.55 30.79 6.86
N THR A 196 -38.79 31.83 7.09
CA THR A 196 -37.57 32.12 6.32
C THR A 196 -36.39 32.40 7.26
N GLY A 197 -35.20 32.24 6.73
CA GLY A 197 -33.97 32.48 7.48
C GLY A 197 -32.75 32.61 6.58
N THR A 198 -31.60 32.58 7.18
CA THR A 198 -30.33 32.61 6.46
C THR A 198 -29.41 31.47 6.92
N VAL A 199 -28.58 30.93 6.01
CA VAL A 199 -27.56 29.96 6.29
C VAL A 199 -26.35 30.26 5.38
N ASN A 200 -25.14 30.26 5.94
CA ASN A 200 -23.94 30.61 5.16
C ASN A 200 -23.38 29.43 4.34
N ASP A 201 -23.74 28.19 4.66
CA ASP A 201 -23.30 27.01 3.93
C ASP A 201 -24.41 26.56 2.95
N PRO A 202 -24.13 26.56 1.62
CA PRO A 202 -25.10 26.18 0.60
C PRO A 202 -25.51 24.70 0.65
N ASN A 203 -24.74 23.85 1.33
CA ASN A 203 -24.99 22.42 1.43
C ASN A 203 -25.54 21.99 2.80
N ALA A 204 -25.63 22.90 3.75
CA ALA A 204 -26.14 22.59 5.09
C ALA A 204 -27.59 22.09 5.05
N VAL A 205 -27.87 21.07 5.83
CA VAL A 205 -29.27 20.67 6.14
C VAL A 205 -29.78 21.56 7.23
N VAL A 206 -30.88 22.29 6.93
CA VAL A 206 -31.53 23.21 7.87
C VAL A 206 -32.79 22.56 8.45
N VAL A 207 -32.88 22.51 9.77
CA VAL A 207 -34.03 22.00 10.50
C VAL A 207 -34.60 23.14 11.38
N VAL A 208 -35.89 23.35 11.30
CA VAL A 208 -36.63 24.30 12.13
C VAL A 208 -37.49 23.52 13.11
N THR A 209 -37.35 23.78 14.42
CA THR A 209 -38.16 23.15 15.46
C THR A 209 -39.22 24.13 15.94
N ILE A 210 -40.50 23.74 15.85
CA ILE A 210 -41.66 24.52 16.32
C ILE A 210 -42.52 23.62 17.20
N ASP A 211 -42.81 24.09 18.40
CA ASP A 211 -43.65 23.36 19.37
C ASP A 211 -43.22 21.90 19.54
N GLY A 212 -41.89 21.66 19.55
CA GLY A 212 -41.27 20.34 19.71
C GLY A 212 -41.31 19.44 18.48
N ASN A 213 -41.75 19.94 17.32
CA ASN A 213 -41.74 19.20 16.06
C ASN A 213 -40.69 19.77 15.10
N ASP A 214 -39.95 18.87 14.45
CA ASP A 214 -38.89 19.20 13.52
C ASP A 214 -39.38 19.20 12.07
N TYR A 215 -39.00 20.25 11.35
CA TYR A 215 -39.34 20.48 9.94
C TYR A 215 -38.05 20.75 9.17
N THR A 216 -37.76 19.95 8.15
CA THR A 216 -36.62 20.21 7.24
C THR A 216 -36.99 21.37 6.31
N ALA A 217 -36.20 22.44 6.35
CA ALA A 217 -36.32 23.56 5.46
C ALA A 217 -35.56 23.36 4.16
N THR A 218 -36.00 24.02 3.09
CA THR A 218 -35.22 24.05 1.82
C THR A 218 -34.09 25.06 1.94
N ASN A 219 -32.84 24.60 1.84
CA ASN A 219 -31.70 25.49 1.65
C ASN A 219 -31.59 25.83 0.16
N ASN A 220 -31.71 27.11 -0.17
CA ASN A 220 -31.69 27.57 -1.57
C ASN A 220 -30.28 27.71 -2.15
N GLY A 221 -29.22 27.47 -1.36
CA GLY A 221 -27.85 27.58 -1.78
C GLY A 221 -27.33 29.00 -2.06
N ASN A 222 -28.14 30.01 -1.74
CA ASN A 222 -27.82 31.43 -1.95
C ASN A 222 -27.71 32.26 -0.67
N GLY A 223 -27.68 31.57 0.48
CA GLY A 223 -27.64 32.17 1.80
C GLY A 223 -29.02 32.28 2.49
N THR A 224 -30.07 31.69 1.89
CA THR A 224 -31.43 31.67 2.47
C THR A 224 -32.01 30.27 2.47
#